data_2e3dcad2fc94231da7f19c42d96082d3
#
_entry.id   2e3dcad2fc94231da7f19c42d96082d3
#
_cell.length_a   1.000
_cell.length_b   1.000
_cell.length_c   1.000
_cell.angle_alpha   90.00
_cell.angle_beta   90.00
_cell.angle_gamma   90.00
#
_symmetry.space_group_name_H-M   'P 1'
#
loop_
_entity.id
_entity.type
_entity.pdbx_description
1 polymer ?
#
loop_
_entity_poly.entity_id
_entity_poly.type
_entity_poly.pdbx_seq_one_letter_code
_entity_poly.pdbx_strand_id
1 'polypeptide(L)'
;MQNTLVLSVSQLNRYIKMNFDADENLANIFISGEISNFTNHYRTGHLYFTLKDDSAAVRAVMFNSSAKRLKFMPEDGMKVIARGRVSVYEASGQYQLYVDDMQPDGVGALNLAYEQLKDKLQKEGLFSELHKKPLPPYPEKVGVITSPTGAAVRDIINVLGLSLIHI
;
A
#
# COMPACT_ATOMS: atom_id res chain seq x y z
N MET A 1 38.47 -25.94 -27.19
CA MET A 1 37.55 -25.10 -27.98
C MET A 1 36.40 -24.65 -27.06
N GLN A 2 36.36 -23.36 -26.73
CA GLN A 2 35.24 -22.83 -25.97
C GLN A 2 34.00 -22.89 -26.86
N ASN A 3 33.01 -23.62 -26.41
CA ASN A 3 31.77 -23.81 -27.14
C ASN A 3 31.03 -22.44 -27.06
N THR A 4 31.14 -21.63 -28.10
CA THR A 4 30.49 -20.30 -28.16
C THR A 4 28.99 -20.53 -28.28
N LEU A 5 28.24 -20.29 -27.20
CA LEU A 5 26.80 -20.42 -27.17
C LEU A 5 26.17 -19.25 -27.93
N VAL A 6 25.46 -19.53 -29.00
CA VAL A 6 24.67 -18.52 -29.75
C VAL A 6 23.23 -18.60 -29.28
N LEU A 7 22.73 -17.54 -28.65
CA LEU A 7 21.35 -17.45 -28.15
C LEU A 7 20.54 -16.47 -28.99
N SER A 8 19.25 -16.73 -29.15
CA SER A 8 18.32 -15.74 -29.62
C SER A 8 18.02 -14.72 -28.50
N VAL A 9 17.48 -13.53 -28.85
CA VAL A 9 17.10 -12.50 -27.87
C VAL A 9 16.09 -13.06 -26.84
N SER A 10 15.11 -13.81 -27.30
CA SER A 10 14.11 -14.43 -26.41
C SER A 10 14.72 -15.49 -25.48
N GLN A 11 15.70 -16.26 -25.97
CA GLN A 11 16.42 -17.22 -25.12
C GLN A 11 17.26 -16.49 -24.05
N LEU A 12 17.91 -15.39 -24.41
CA LEU A 12 18.66 -14.55 -23.47
C LEU A 12 17.74 -13.98 -22.39
N ASN A 13 16.63 -13.33 -22.80
CA ASN A 13 15.69 -12.73 -21.85
C ASN A 13 15.09 -13.77 -20.91
N ARG A 14 14.74 -14.97 -21.41
CA ARG A 14 14.25 -16.07 -20.61
C ARG A 14 15.31 -16.56 -19.62
N TYR A 15 16.55 -16.70 -20.06
CA TYR A 15 17.65 -17.11 -19.19
C TYR A 15 17.85 -16.10 -18.03
N ILE A 16 17.87 -14.80 -18.34
CA ILE A 16 18.01 -13.75 -17.32
C ILE A 16 16.82 -13.80 -16.36
N LYS A 17 15.60 -13.91 -16.90
CA LYS A 17 14.38 -14.03 -16.06
C LYS A 17 14.46 -15.22 -15.10
N MET A 18 14.87 -16.39 -15.56
CA MET A 18 15.02 -17.57 -14.71
C MET A 18 15.99 -17.35 -13.56
N ASN A 19 17.10 -16.64 -13.79
CA ASN A 19 18.05 -16.29 -12.73
C ASN A 19 17.44 -15.31 -11.71
N PHE A 20 16.68 -14.29 -12.16
CA PHE A 20 15.97 -13.39 -11.26
C PHE A 20 14.90 -14.11 -10.45
N ASP A 21 14.10 -14.96 -11.09
CA ASP A 21 13.01 -15.68 -10.43
C ASP A 21 13.52 -16.76 -9.45
N ALA A 22 14.75 -17.23 -9.62
CA ALA A 22 15.41 -18.19 -8.73
C ALA A 22 16.10 -17.55 -7.52
N ASP A 23 16.30 -16.23 -7.52
CA ASP A 23 16.92 -15.52 -6.42
C ASP A 23 15.90 -15.21 -5.32
N GLU A 24 16.02 -15.90 -4.19
CA GLU A 24 15.14 -15.74 -3.03
C GLU A 24 15.17 -14.31 -2.46
N ASN A 25 16.29 -13.59 -2.59
CA ASN A 25 16.40 -12.20 -2.14
C ASN A 25 15.55 -11.25 -2.98
N LEU A 26 15.26 -11.60 -4.24
CA LEU A 26 14.43 -10.82 -5.15
C LEU A 26 12.96 -11.24 -5.13
N ALA A 27 12.63 -12.34 -4.50
CA ALA A 27 11.28 -12.91 -4.48
C ALA A 27 10.32 -12.16 -3.53
N ASN A 28 10.83 -11.51 -2.48
CA ASN A 28 10.03 -10.75 -1.52
C ASN A 28 10.86 -9.65 -0.90
N ILE A 29 10.92 -8.50 -1.55
CA ILE A 29 11.71 -7.35 -1.13
C ILE A 29 10.84 -6.16 -0.79
N PHE A 30 11.40 -5.25 0.00
CA PHE A 30 10.82 -3.94 0.30
C PHE A 30 11.72 -2.88 -0.34
N ILE A 31 11.11 -1.99 -1.11
CA ILE A 31 11.81 -0.89 -1.78
C ILE A 31 11.13 0.42 -1.36
N SER A 32 11.89 1.33 -0.77
CA SER A 32 11.47 2.70 -0.52
C SER A 32 11.84 3.58 -1.71
N GLY A 33 10.92 4.47 -2.11
CA GLY A 33 11.15 5.41 -3.20
C GLY A 33 9.99 6.37 -3.38
N GLU A 34 10.20 7.36 -4.23
CA GLU A 34 9.17 8.30 -4.66
C GLU A 34 8.50 7.79 -5.93
N ILE A 35 7.18 7.85 -5.97
CA ILE A 35 6.38 7.50 -7.15
C ILE A 35 6.53 8.59 -8.20
N SER A 36 6.71 8.17 -9.44
CA SER A 36 6.68 9.04 -10.63
C SER A 36 6.11 8.30 -11.83
N ASN A 37 5.62 9.04 -12.82
CA ASN A 37 4.98 8.51 -14.04
C ASN A 37 3.82 7.55 -13.70
N PHE A 38 3.04 7.88 -12.68
CA PHE A 38 1.91 7.07 -12.25
C PHE A 38 0.80 7.02 -13.31
N THR A 39 0.34 5.83 -13.61
CA THR A 39 -0.75 5.59 -14.55
C THR A 39 -1.65 4.48 -14.02
N ASN A 40 -2.93 4.79 -13.86
CA ASN A 40 -3.96 3.79 -13.61
C ASN A 40 -4.56 3.38 -14.97
N HIS A 41 -4.28 2.14 -15.39
CA HIS A 41 -4.77 1.64 -16.67
C HIS A 41 -6.24 1.27 -16.58
N TYR A 42 -7.10 2.12 -17.13
CA TYR A 42 -8.55 2.09 -16.92
C TYR A 42 -9.22 0.75 -17.29
N ARG A 43 -8.74 0.04 -18.35
CA ARG A 43 -9.32 -1.24 -18.81
C ARG A 43 -8.99 -2.41 -17.91
N THR A 44 -7.77 -2.46 -17.39
CA THR A 44 -7.26 -3.59 -16.60
C THR A 44 -7.25 -3.31 -15.11
N GLY A 45 -7.28 -2.03 -14.71
CA GLY A 45 -7.12 -1.60 -13.33
C GLY A 45 -5.71 -1.85 -12.76
N HIS A 46 -4.73 -2.13 -13.64
CA HIS A 46 -3.33 -2.25 -13.22
C HIS A 46 -2.74 -0.85 -13.02
N LEU A 47 -1.91 -0.72 -12.00
CA LEU A 47 -1.16 0.50 -11.73
C LEU A 47 0.25 0.34 -12.29
N TYR A 48 0.68 1.29 -13.11
CA TYR A 48 2.04 1.37 -13.64
C TYR A 48 2.67 2.65 -13.10
N PHE A 49 3.88 2.56 -12.63
CA PHE A 49 4.62 3.71 -12.11
C PHE A 49 6.12 3.43 -12.11
N THR A 50 6.88 4.42 -11.76
CA THR A 50 8.33 4.33 -11.52
C THR A 50 8.58 4.65 -10.06
N LEU A 51 9.33 3.82 -9.36
CA LEU A 51 9.92 4.17 -8.08
C LEU A 51 11.31 4.72 -8.34
N LYS A 52 11.60 5.88 -7.78
CA LYS A 52 12.89 6.58 -7.91
C LYS A 52 13.42 7.01 -6.55
N ASP A 53 14.72 7.13 -6.46
CA ASP A 53 15.45 7.84 -5.42
C ASP A 53 16.34 8.93 -6.06
N ASP A 54 17.28 9.47 -5.31
CA ASP A 54 18.15 10.56 -5.79
C ASP A 54 19.11 10.13 -6.92
N SER A 55 19.32 8.82 -7.12
CA SER A 55 20.35 8.29 -8.02
C SER A 55 19.84 7.25 -9.02
N ALA A 56 18.70 6.63 -8.78
CA ALA A 56 18.22 5.50 -9.57
C ALA A 56 16.69 5.47 -9.69
N ALA A 57 16.22 4.68 -10.66
CA ALA A 57 14.81 4.47 -10.87
C ALA A 57 14.52 3.03 -11.34
N VAL A 58 13.40 2.46 -10.90
CA VAL A 58 12.93 1.15 -11.33
C VAL A 58 11.47 1.22 -11.75
N ARG A 59 11.13 0.60 -12.87
CA ARG A 59 9.73 0.45 -13.27
C ARG A 59 8.99 -0.50 -12.35
N ALA A 60 7.76 -0.17 -12.03
CA ALA A 60 6.91 -0.96 -11.17
C ALA A 60 5.54 -1.18 -11.79
N VAL A 61 4.97 -2.35 -11.53
CA VAL A 61 3.60 -2.70 -11.88
C VAL A 61 2.92 -3.34 -10.69
N MET A 62 1.70 -2.87 -10.40
CA MET A 62 0.82 -3.48 -9.41
C MET A 62 -0.44 -3.97 -10.12
N PHE A 63 -0.69 -5.28 -10.04
CA PHE A 63 -1.87 -5.86 -10.67
C PHE A 63 -3.15 -5.46 -9.93
N ASN A 64 -4.27 -5.46 -10.65
CA ASN A 64 -5.58 -5.04 -10.15
C ASN A 64 -6.00 -5.75 -8.85
N SER A 65 -5.69 -7.04 -8.72
CA SER A 65 -5.98 -7.81 -7.49
C SER A 65 -5.30 -7.22 -6.25
N SER A 66 -4.08 -6.73 -6.40
CA SER A 66 -3.32 -6.05 -5.34
C SER A 66 -3.75 -4.59 -5.21
N ALA A 67 -3.92 -3.88 -6.32
CA ALA A 67 -4.33 -2.48 -6.33
C ALA A 67 -5.66 -2.22 -5.61
N LYS A 68 -6.63 -3.12 -5.74
CA LYS A 68 -7.93 -3.03 -5.04
C LYS A 68 -7.82 -3.15 -3.52
N ARG A 69 -6.73 -3.68 -2.99
CA ARG A 69 -6.50 -3.82 -1.54
C ARG A 69 -5.83 -2.59 -0.93
N LEU A 70 -5.32 -1.69 -1.75
CA LEU A 70 -4.71 -0.44 -1.25
C LEU A 70 -5.75 0.41 -0.52
N LYS A 71 -5.32 0.96 0.60
CA LYS A 71 -6.14 1.86 1.44
C LYS A 71 -6.03 3.33 1.04
N PHE A 72 -5.19 3.63 0.07
CA PHE A 72 -4.96 4.96 -0.47
C PHE A 72 -4.75 4.87 -1.98
N MET A 73 -4.91 5.99 -2.68
CA MET A 73 -4.60 6.08 -4.11
C MET A 73 -3.18 6.62 -4.27
N PRO A 74 -2.28 5.87 -4.92
CA PRO A 74 -0.94 6.36 -5.21
C PRO A 74 -0.98 7.55 -6.18
N GLU A 75 -0.08 8.51 -5.99
CA GLU A 75 0.05 9.70 -6.83
C GLU A 75 1.53 10.04 -7.02
N ASP A 76 1.85 10.76 -8.09
CA ASP A 76 3.21 11.24 -8.34
C ASP A 76 3.72 12.11 -7.18
N GLY A 77 4.97 11.92 -6.80
CA GLY A 77 5.61 12.61 -5.68
C GLY A 77 5.38 11.95 -4.31
N MET A 78 4.52 10.95 -4.20
CA MET A 78 4.37 10.22 -2.94
C MET A 78 5.59 9.36 -2.64
N LYS A 79 6.13 9.45 -1.43
CA LYS A 79 7.11 8.49 -0.90
C LYS A 79 6.39 7.27 -0.36
N VAL A 80 6.83 6.10 -0.78
CA VAL A 80 6.21 4.83 -0.41
C VAL A 80 7.25 3.76 -0.12
N ILE A 81 6.85 2.77 0.67
CA ILE A 81 7.54 1.49 0.79
C ILE A 81 6.68 0.46 0.05
N ALA A 82 7.20 -0.05 -1.06
CA ALA A 82 6.56 -1.07 -1.87
C ALA A 82 7.14 -2.44 -1.55
N ARG A 83 6.28 -3.42 -1.30
CA ARG A 83 6.65 -4.83 -1.16
C ARG A 83 6.31 -5.57 -2.45
N GLY A 84 7.23 -6.40 -2.91
CA GLY A 84 7.02 -7.17 -4.12
C GLY A 84 8.21 -8.04 -4.49
N ARG A 85 8.23 -8.48 -5.73
CA ARG A 85 9.33 -9.26 -6.33
C ARG A 85 9.88 -8.54 -7.54
N VAL A 86 11.16 -8.74 -7.80
CA VAL A 86 11.80 -8.27 -9.04
C VAL A 86 11.87 -9.41 -10.04
N SER A 87 11.47 -9.15 -11.26
CA SER A 87 11.57 -10.10 -12.37
C SER A 87 11.75 -9.38 -13.69
N VAL A 88 12.01 -10.12 -14.76
CA VAL A 88 12.22 -9.57 -16.10
C VAL A 88 10.94 -9.70 -16.92
N TYR A 89 10.54 -8.62 -17.56
CA TYR A 89 9.51 -8.64 -18.59
C TYR A 89 10.12 -9.10 -19.92
N GLU A 90 9.91 -10.37 -20.26
CA GLU A 90 10.60 -11.06 -21.36
C GLU A 90 10.48 -10.34 -22.71
N ALA A 91 9.31 -9.72 -22.99
CA ALA A 91 9.06 -9.10 -24.28
C ALA A 91 9.98 -7.89 -24.58
N SER A 92 10.43 -7.18 -23.53
CA SER A 92 11.32 -6.02 -23.67
C SER A 92 12.71 -6.24 -23.05
N GLY A 93 12.91 -7.32 -22.29
CA GLY A 93 14.16 -7.59 -21.58
C GLY A 93 14.41 -6.65 -20.40
N GLN A 94 13.40 -5.92 -19.94
CA GLN A 94 13.52 -4.99 -18.83
C GLN A 94 13.16 -5.66 -17.51
N TYR A 95 14.00 -5.49 -16.48
CA TYR A 95 13.61 -5.85 -15.14
C TYR A 95 12.64 -4.81 -14.57
N GLN A 96 11.73 -5.28 -13.76
CA GLN A 96 10.75 -4.42 -13.11
C GLN A 96 10.31 -5.01 -11.75
N LEU A 97 9.78 -4.15 -10.89
CA LEU A 97 9.20 -4.53 -9.62
C LEU A 97 7.72 -4.90 -9.82
N TYR A 98 7.35 -6.11 -9.46
CA TYR A 98 5.96 -6.55 -9.37
C TYR A 98 5.48 -6.34 -7.94
N VAL A 99 4.65 -5.32 -7.75
CA VAL A 99 4.24 -4.86 -6.41
C VAL A 99 3.01 -5.64 -5.94
N ASP A 100 3.11 -6.25 -4.77
CA ASP A 100 2.02 -6.97 -4.12
C ASP A 100 1.30 -6.12 -3.08
N ASP A 101 2.04 -5.22 -2.40
CA ASP A 101 1.53 -4.32 -1.39
C ASP A 101 2.37 -3.03 -1.34
N MET A 102 1.77 -1.95 -0.85
CA MET A 102 2.43 -0.65 -0.76
C MET A 102 1.84 0.14 0.40
N GLN A 103 2.70 0.86 1.10
CA GLN A 103 2.31 1.76 2.18
C GLN A 103 3.00 3.13 2.02
N PRO A 104 2.35 4.22 2.44
CA PRO A 104 2.97 5.53 2.47
C PRO A 104 4.21 5.54 3.37
N ASP A 105 5.27 6.21 2.92
CA ASP A 105 6.51 6.39 3.68
C ASP A 105 6.68 7.87 4.06
N GLY A 106 6.83 8.12 5.36
CA GLY A 106 6.98 9.45 5.91
C GLY A 106 5.66 10.17 6.24
N VAL A 107 5.78 11.23 7.04
CA VAL A 107 4.63 11.99 7.60
C VAL A 107 3.78 12.64 6.51
N GLY A 108 4.41 13.16 5.45
CA GLY A 108 3.70 13.81 4.35
C GLY A 108 2.83 12.85 3.55
N ALA A 109 3.33 11.67 3.22
CA ALA A 109 2.58 10.64 2.49
C ALA A 109 1.45 10.05 3.34
N LEU A 110 1.67 9.89 4.66
CA LEU A 110 0.62 9.48 5.61
C LEU A 110 -0.49 10.52 5.71
N ASN A 111 -0.15 11.81 5.77
CA ASN A 111 -1.14 12.89 5.80
C ASN A 111 -1.98 12.92 4.52
N LEU A 112 -1.37 12.75 3.35
CA LEU A 112 -2.10 12.69 2.09
C LEU A 112 -3.05 11.49 2.05
N ALA A 113 -2.61 10.31 2.46
CA ALA A 113 -3.46 9.12 2.57
C ALA A 113 -4.62 9.32 3.56
N TYR A 114 -4.39 10.02 4.66
CA TYR A 114 -5.43 10.39 5.62
C TYR A 114 -6.47 11.34 5.00
N GLU A 115 -6.06 12.39 4.31
CA GLU A 115 -7.00 13.31 3.65
C GLU A 115 -7.81 12.61 2.55
N GLN A 116 -7.19 11.74 1.75
CA GLN A 116 -7.91 10.91 0.77
C GLN A 116 -8.98 10.03 1.43
N LEU A 117 -8.64 9.37 2.54
CA LEU A 117 -9.60 8.55 3.29
C LEU A 117 -10.74 9.38 3.85
N LYS A 118 -10.44 10.53 4.44
CA LYS A 118 -11.43 11.46 4.98
C LYS A 118 -12.40 11.94 3.90
N ASP A 119 -11.88 12.36 2.75
CA ASP A 119 -12.68 12.76 1.58
C ASP A 119 -13.59 11.62 1.09
N LYS A 120 -13.07 10.41 1.01
CA LYS A 120 -13.84 9.23 0.65
C LYS A 120 -15.01 9.01 1.62
N LEU A 121 -14.74 9.00 2.92
CA LEU A 121 -15.76 8.79 3.96
C LEU A 121 -16.80 9.92 3.98
N GLN A 122 -16.37 11.15 3.67
CA GLN A 122 -17.28 12.29 3.53
C GLN A 122 -18.22 12.14 2.32
N LYS A 123 -17.70 11.69 1.17
CA LYS A 123 -18.49 11.40 -0.03
C LYS A 123 -19.46 10.23 0.18
N GLU A 124 -19.11 9.26 1.00
CA GLU A 124 -19.99 8.17 1.44
C GLU A 124 -21.06 8.62 2.46
N GLY A 125 -21.03 9.89 2.89
CA GLY A 125 -22.01 10.48 3.81
C GLY A 125 -21.83 10.12 5.27
N LEU A 126 -20.75 9.42 5.66
CA LEU A 126 -20.55 8.93 7.03
C LEU A 126 -20.43 10.04 8.06
N PHE A 127 -20.08 11.27 7.64
CA PHE A 127 -20.01 12.45 8.51
C PHE A 127 -21.28 13.30 8.50
N SER A 128 -22.33 12.87 7.77
CA SER A 128 -23.58 13.61 7.67
C SER A 128 -24.29 13.72 9.02
N GLU A 129 -24.79 14.92 9.34
CA GLU A 129 -25.61 15.17 10.53
C GLU A 129 -26.87 14.30 10.57
N LEU A 130 -27.38 13.84 9.40
CA LEU A 130 -28.53 12.95 9.30
C LEU A 130 -28.30 11.59 9.95
N HIS A 131 -27.05 11.16 10.08
CA HIS A 131 -26.70 9.88 10.73
C HIS A 131 -26.46 10.03 12.23
N LYS A 132 -26.30 11.26 12.72
CA LYS A 132 -26.05 11.52 14.15
C LYS A 132 -27.36 11.41 14.93
N LYS A 133 -27.32 10.65 15.99
CA LYS A 133 -28.43 10.49 16.92
C LYS A 133 -28.12 11.27 18.21
N PRO A 134 -29.12 11.83 18.89
CA PRO A 134 -28.91 12.41 20.22
C PRO A 134 -28.41 11.32 21.19
N LEU A 135 -27.54 11.70 22.10
CA LEU A 135 -27.07 10.80 23.14
C LEU A 135 -28.25 10.44 24.09
N PRO A 136 -28.39 9.17 24.48
CA PRO A 136 -29.40 8.79 25.46
C PRO A 136 -29.04 9.42 26.83
N PRO A 137 -30.03 9.85 27.63
CA PRO A 137 -29.77 10.42 28.96
C PRO A 137 -29.04 9.45 29.90
N TYR A 138 -29.33 8.14 29.78
CA TYR A 138 -28.72 7.07 30.58
C TYR A 138 -28.25 5.98 29.62
N PRO A 139 -26.98 5.99 29.18
CA PRO A 139 -26.45 4.97 28.28
C PRO A 139 -26.16 3.67 29.06
N GLU A 140 -26.83 2.59 28.71
CA GLU A 140 -26.58 1.25 29.27
C GLU A 140 -25.38 0.56 28.64
N LYS A 141 -25.01 0.93 27.41
CA LYS A 141 -23.92 0.34 26.65
C LYS A 141 -23.05 1.42 26.01
N VAL A 142 -21.75 1.33 26.23
CA VAL A 142 -20.76 2.22 25.62
C VAL A 142 -19.84 1.41 24.72
N GLY A 143 -19.81 1.74 23.44
CA GLY A 143 -18.85 1.17 22.47
C GLY A 143 -17.59 2.01 22.42
N VAL A 144 -16.43 1.40 22.60
CA VAL A 144 -15.13 2.06 22.52
C VAL A 144 -14.33 1.50 21.36
N ILE A 145 -13.91 2.39 20.45
CA ILE A 145 -13.03 2.05 19.32
C ILE A 145 -11.70 2.77 19.54
N THR A 146 -10.68 2.03 19.93
CA THR A 146 -9.35 2.57 20.23
C THR A 146 -8.27 1.50 19.99
N SER A 147 -6.99 1.90 20.10
CA SER A 147 -5.88 0.95 20.08
C SER A 147 -5.94 0.02 21.29
N PRO A 148 -5.79 -1.32 21.11
CA PRO A 148 -5.87 -2.29 22.20
C PRO A 148 -4.74 -2.16 23.23
N THR A 149 -3.63 -1.51 22.87
CA THR A 149 -2.45 -1.34 23.73
C THR A 149 -2.29 0.07 24.32
N GLY A 150 -3.22 0.99 24.03
CA GLY A 150 -3.15 2.38 24.44
C GLY A 150 -3.51 2.59 25.93
N ALA A 151 -2.94 3.62 26.57
CA ALA A 151 -3.34 4.06 27.91
C ALA A 151 -4.83 4.46 27.96
N ALA A 152 -5.33 5.05 26.88
CA ALA A 152 -6.70 5.53 26.78
C ALA A 152 -7.77 4.45 27.06
N VAL A 153 -7.56 3.20 26.64
CA VAL A 153 -8.52 2.11 26.93
C VAL A 153 -8.61 1.82 28.42
N ARG A 154 -7.48 1.88 29.14
CA ARG A 154 -7.44 1.66 30.60
C ARG A 154 -8.11 2.79 31.35
N ASP A 155 -7.88 4.03 30.94
CA ASP A 155 -8.50 5.22 31.54
C ASP A 155 -10.02 5.20 31.36
N ILE A 156 -10.51 4.84 30.18
CA ILE A 156 -11.94 4.71 29.91
C ILE A 156 -12.56 3.61 30.78
N ILE A 157 -11.94 2.44 30.87
CA ILE A 157 -12.43 1.34 31.72
C ILE A 157 -12.46 1.76 33.18
N ASN A 158 -11.43 2.44 33.68
CA ASN A 158 -11.36 2.91 35.05
C ASN A 158 -12.45 3.94 35.35
N VAL A 159 -12.64 4.93 34.49
CA VAL A 159 -13.66 5.98 34.66
C VAL A 159 -15.07 5.38 34.62
N LEU A 160 -15.36 4.49 33.68
CA LEU A 160 -16.66 3.82 33.61
C LEU A 160 -16.89 2.91 34.81
N GLY A 161 -15.86 2.19 35.29
CA GLY A 161 -15.94 1.36 36.48
C GLY A 161 -16.21 2.17 37.76
N LEU A 162 -15.60 3.34 37.90
CA LEU A 162 -15.84 4.23 39.04
C LEU A 162 -17.26 4.84 39.01
N SER A 163 -17.77 5.18 37.85
CA SER A 163 -19.13 5.74 37.69
C SER A 163 -20.24 4.76 38.08
N LEU A 164 -20.02 3.47 37.92
CA LEU A 164 -21.00 2.42 38.29
C LEU A 164 -21.08 2.09 39.78
N ILE A 165 -20.15 2.61 40.58
CA ILE A 165 -20.12 2.36 42.04
C ILE A 165 -21.01 3.37 42.81
N HIS A 166 -21.46 4.42 42.17
CA HIS A 166 -22.24 5.51 42.78
C HIS A 166 -23.74 5.53 42.37
N ILE A 167 -24.26 4.43 41.82
CA ILE A 167 -25.69 4.25 41.57
C ILE A 167 -26.26 3.16 42.54
#